data_03ae8d5096da1d6f52b779bf098adc28
#
_entry.id   03ae8d5096da1d6f52b779bf098adc28
#
_cell.length_a   1.000
_cell.length_b   1.000
_cell.length_c   1.000
_cell.angle_alpha   90.00
_cell.angle_beta   90.00
_cell.angle_gamma   90.00
#
_symmetry.space_group_name_H-M   'P 1'
#
loop_
_entity.id
_entity.type
_entity.pdbx_description
1 polymer ?
#
loop_
_entity_poly.entity_id
_entity_poly.type
_entity_poly.pdbx_seq_one_letter_code
_entity_poly.pdbx_strand_id
1 'polypeptide(L)' 'MAFRLGVDVGGTFTDILLVNEDTGQTHRYKTSSTPQDQSVGVLYGIQQVCAAAGIDPSEVKDVLHGTT' A
#
# COMPACT_ATOMS: atom_id res chain seq x y z
N MET A 1 5.16 16.85 3.18
CA MET A 1 5.79 15.53 3.03
C MET A 1 5.17 14.81 1.86
N ALA A 2 5.99 14.14 1.07
CA ALA A 2 5.51 13.44 -0.12
C ALA A 2 5.57 11.94 0.12
N PHE A 3 4.40 11.32 0.11
CA PHE A 3 4.28 9.86 0.22
C PHE A 3 3.75 9.30 -1.08
N ARG A 4 4.34 8.20 -1.51
CA ARG A 4 3.93 7.48 -2.70
C ARG A 4 3.59 6.04 -2.32
N LEU A 5 2.48 5.55 -2.83
CA LEU A 5 1.99 4.22 -2.52
C LEU A 5 2.04 3.35 -3.78
N GLY A 6 2.64 2.17 -3.67
CA GLY A 6 2.62 1.17 -4.72
C GLY A 6 1.81 -0.03 -4.27
N VAL A 7 0.94 -0.53 -5.14
CA VAL A 7 0.15 -1.72 -4.87
C VAL A 7 0.35 -2.70 -6.02
N ASP A 8 0.80 -3.90 -5.69
CA ASP A 8 0.98 -4.99 -6.66
C ASP A 8 0.08 -6.15 -6.26
N VAL A 9 -0.96 -6.38 -7.04
CA VAL A 9 -1.94 -7.43 -6.77
C VAL A 9 -1.58 -8.67 -7.59
N GLY A 10 -1.12 -9.71 -6.89
CA GLY A 10 -0.88 -11.01 -7.51
C GLY A 10 -2.03 -11.96 -7.26
N GLY A 11 -1.94 -13.16 -7.83
CA GLY A 11 -2.98 -14.17 -7.67
C GLY A 11 -3.11 -14.70 -6.25
N THR A 12 -2.00 -14.74 -5.50
CA THR A 12 -1.95 -15.30 -4.14
C THR A 12 -1.78 -14.21 -3.10
N PHE A 13 -0.89 -13.24 -3.34
CA PHE A 13 -0.59 -12.18 -2.38
C PHE A 13 -0.67 -10.83 -3.03
N THR A 14 -1.03 -9.85 -2.21
CA THR A 14 -1.00 -8.43 -2.58
C THR A 14 0.10 -7.76 -1.78
N ASP A 15 1.01 -7.08 -2.47
CA ASP A 15 2.11 -6.33 -1.85
C ASP A 15 1.80 -4.85 -1.90
N ILE A 16 1.98 -4.19 -0.75
CA ILE A 16 1.74 -2.76 -0.64
C ILE A 16 3.01 -2.12 -0.11
N LEU A 17 3.46 -1.08 -0.81
CA LEU A 17 4.68 -0.37 -0.46
C LEU A 17 4.38 1.11 -0.32
N LEU A 18 4.71 1.67 0.83
CA LEU A 18 4.62 3.10 1.08
C LEU A 18 6.03 3.66 1.14
N VAL A 19 6.29 4.69 0.35
CA VAL A 19 7.59 5.34 0.27
C VAL A 19 7.45 6.79 0.72
N ASN A 20 8.30 7.19 1.66
CA ASN A 20 8.46 8.59 2.03
C ASN A 20 9.55 9.17 1.14
N GLU A 21 9.17 10.00 0.18
CA GLU A 21 10.11 10.55 -0.80
C GLU A 21 11.08 11.54 -0.20
N ASP A 22 10.74 12.15 0.93
CA ASP A 22 11.62 13.12 1.60
C ASP A 22 12.79 12.43 2.31
N THR A 23 12.54 11.26 2.91
CA THR A 23 13.56 10.55 3.68
C THR A 23 14.05 9.28 3.00
N GLY A 24 13.33 8.79 2.01
CA GLY A 24 13.61 7.50 1.38
C GLY A 24 13.16 6.30 2.19
N GLN A 25 12.51 6.54 3.33
CA GLN A 25 12.05 5.45 4.18
C GLN A 25 10.89 4.71 3.52
N THR A 26 10.88 3.39 3.64
CA THR A 26 9.85 2.54 3.05
C THR A 26 9.15 1.71 4.10
N HIS A 27 7.86 1.48 3.90
CA HIS A 27 7.05 0.57 4.70
C HIS A 27 6.37 -0.40 3.76
N ARG A 28 6.48 -1.69 4.05
CA ARG A 28 5.92 -2.72 3.19
C ARG A 28 4.95 -3.58 3.97
N TYR A 29 3.85 -3.91 3.33
CA TYR A 29 2.86 -4.82 3.89
C TYR A 29 2.44 -5.83 2.84
N LYS A 30 2.44 -7.10 3.21
CA LYS A 30 2.04 -8.19 2.33
C LYS A 30 0.82 -8.86 2.93
N THR A 31 -0.21 -9.01 2.13
CA THR A 31 -1.45 -9.66 2.55
C THR A 31 -1.91 -10.64 1.49
N SER A 32 -2.73 -11.61 1.88
CA SER A 32 -3.31 -12.53 0.93
C SER A 32 -4.29 -11.79 0.03
N SER A 33 -4.23 -12.10 -1.27
CA SER A 33 -5.21 -11.58 -2.21
C SER A 33 -6.58 -12.17 -1.89
N THR A 34 -7.60 -11.32 -1.98
CA THR A 34 -8.98 -11.74 -1.78
C THR A 34 -9.65 -11.87 -3.15
N PRO A 35 -9.79 -13.10 -3.69
CA PRO A 35 -10.29 -13.27 -5.07
C PRO A 35 -11.68 -12.70 -5.29
N GLN A 36 -12.50 -12.67 -4.23
CA GLN A 36 -13.88 -12.23 -4.31
C GLN A 36 -13.99 -10.71 -4.24
N ASP A 37 -13.08 -10.06 -3.53
CA ASP A 37 -13.09 -8.60 -3.36
C ASP A 37 -11.68 -8.10 -3.09
N GLN A 38 -10.96 -7.80 -4.16
CA GLN A 38 -9.57 -7.34 -4.06
C GLN A 38 -9.45 -5.99 -3.34
N SER A 39 -10.50 -5.17 -3.43
CA SER A 39 -10.46 -3.84 -2.82
C SER A 39 -10.38 -3.90 -1.30
N VAL A 40 -10.98 -4.92 -0.68
CA VAL A 40 -10.93 -5.07 0.79
C VAL A 40 -9.49 -5.29 1.25
N GLY A 41 -8.78 -6.21 0.60
CA GLY A 41 -7.38 -6.50 0.95
C GLY A 41 -6.47 -5.30 0.72
N VAL A 42 -6.67 -4.59 -0.38
CA VAL A 42 -5.89 -3.40 -0.72
C VAL A 42 -6.13 -2.29 0.31
N LEU A 43 -7.39 -2.01 0.63
CA LEU A 43 -7.71 -0.97 1.61
C LEU A 43 -7.13 -1.30 2.98
N TYR A 44 -7.24 -2.55 3.40
CA TYR A 44 -6.69 -2.98 4.67
C TYR A 44 -5.17 -2.79 4.71
N GLY A 45 -4.48 -3.20 3.66
CA GLY A 45 -3.04 -3.05 3.56
C GLY A 45 -2.58 -1.59 3.55
N ILE A 46 -3.32 -0.73 2.85
CA ILE A 46 -3.04 0.71 2.84
C ILE A 46 -3.14 1.27 4.25
N GLN A 47 -4.19 0.91 5.00
CA GLN A 47 -4.35 1.35 6.37
C GLN A 47 -3.19 0.88 7.25
N GLN A 48 -2.73 -0.35 7.05
CA GLN A 48 -1.64 -0.91 7.84
C GLN A 48 -0.31 -0.19 7.59
N VAL A 49 0.06 0.06 6.32
CA VAL A 49 1.32 0.74 6.03
C VAL A 49 1.27 2.21 6.46
N CYS A 50 0.14 2.86 6.33
CA CYS A 50 -0.01 4.24 6.79
C CYS A 50 0.08 4.32 8.31
N ALA A 51 -0.55 3.38 9.02
CA ALA A 51 -0.46 3.32 10.47
C ALA A 51 0.99 3.08 10.92
N ALA A 52 1.71 2.20 10.24
CA ALA A 52 3.11 1.93 10.55
C ALA A 52 4.00 3.17 10.33
N ALA A 53 3.67 3.98 9.33
CA ALA A 53 4.39 5.22 9.05
C ALA A 53 3.94 6.39 9.92
N GLY A 54 2.83 6.24 10.64
CA GLY A 54 2.28 7.30 11.48
C GLY A 54 1.60 8.40 10.67
N ILE A 55 1.04 8.07 9.52
CA ILE A 55 0.36 9.03 8.65
C ILE A 55 -1.08 8.62 8.40
N ASP A 56 -1.86 9.58 7.94
CA ASP A 56 -3.23 9.35 7.47
C ASP A 56 -3.18 8.97 5.97
N PRO A 57 -4.01 8.02 5.51
CA PRO A 57 -4.05 7.69 4.08
C PRO A 57 -4.28 8.89 3.16
N SER A 58 -4.94 9.94 3.64
CA SER A 58 -5.17 11.16 2.86
C SER A 58 -3.87 11.92 2.55
N GLU A 59 -2.78 11.62 3.24
CA GLU A 59 -1.48 12.26 3.00
C GLU A 59 -0.73 11.64 1.82
N VAL A 60 -1.20 10.50 1.30
CA VAL A 60 -0.61 9.85 0.14
C VAL A 60 -1.00 10.62 -1.11
N LYS A 61 -0.01 11.08 -1.88
CA LYS A 61 -0.25 11.89 -3.08
C LYS A 61 -0.43 11.06 -4.33
N ASP A 62 0.37 10.01 -4.48
CA ASP A 62 0.36 9.18 -5.67
C ASP A 62 0.12 7.72 -5.31
N VAL A 63 -0.75 7.07 -6.07
CA VAL A 63 -1.00 5.64 -5.93
C VAL A 63 -0.70 4.97 -7.27
N LEU A 64 0.24 4.04 -7.25
CA LEU A 64 0.58 3.22 -8.39
C LEU A 64 -0.01 1.83 -8.17
N HIS A 65 -0.82 1.38 -9.12
CA HIS A 65 -1.51 0.10 -9.00
C HIS A 65 -1.11 -0.80 -10.16
N GLY A 66 -0.57 -1.98 -9.83
CA GLY A 66 -0.21 -2.98 -10.82
C GLY A 66 -0.87 -4.31 -10.51
N THR A 67 -1.10 -5.11 -11.55
CA THR A 67 -1.60 -6.47 -11.41
C THR A 67 -0.70 -7.42 -12.18
N THR A 68 -0.47 -8.58 -11.61
CA THR A 68 0.28 -9.65 -12.27
C THR A 68 -0.56 -10.89 -12.45
#